data_b84a4c3ad709ea32b04bb6bed05b8ed5
#
_entry.id   b84a4c3ad709ea32b04bb6bed05b8ed5
#
_cell.length_a   1.000
_cell.length_b   1.000
_cell.length_c   1.000
_cell.angle_alpha   90.00
_cell.angle_beta   90.00
_cell.angle_gamma   90.00
#
_symmetry.space_group_name_H-M   'P 1'
#
loop_
_entity.id
_entity.type
_entity.pdbx_description
1 polymer ?
#
loop_
_entity_poly.entity_id
_entity_poly.type
_entity_poly.pdbx_seq_one_letter_code
_entity_poly.pdbx_strand_id
1 'polypeptide(L)'
;MIFATAGSKLYIGGVKSMQSADFIESDFDSESWEEIGGLESLGTLGDASEEITQDIISEARTKRLKGTRSSPPMEVIAAIDYDDDGQLALIAAEKAPHDYAFRVVFNDAPPDGTPSERLFIAKVASATEAYDTANSVMKLNASLWVNSNVVRVAAAEAE
;
A
#
# COMPACT_ATOMS: atom_id res chain seq x y z
N MET A 1 -5.01 10.36 -18.85
CA MET A 1 -4.29 9.18 -19.33
C MET A 1 -4.74 7.96 -18.53
N ILE A 2 -4.91 6.83 -19.18
CA ILE A 2 -5.27 5.56 -18.54
C ILE A 2 -4.09 4.61 -18.74
N PHE A 3 -3.65 3.94 -17.67
CA PHE A 3 -2.51 3.02 -17.75
C PHE A 3 -2.78 1.76 -16.96
N ALA A 4 -2.08 0.68 -17.36
CA ALA A 4 -2.24 -0.63 -16.75
C ALA A 4 -1.38 -0.76 -15.49
N THR A 5 -1.74 -1.68 -14.61
CA THR A 5 -0.93 -2.01 -13.43
C THR A 5 0.40 -2.68 -13.80
N ALA A 6 0.48 -3.29 -14.98
CA ALA A 6 1.69 -3.97 -15.44
C ALA A 6 2.91 -3.03 -15.41
N GLY A 7 4.01 -3.51 -14.84
CA GLY A 7 5.23 -2.75 -14.66
C GLY A 7 5.29 -1.93 -13.37
N SER A 8 4.21 -1.90 -12.59
CA SER A 8 4.22 -1.29 -11.26
C SER A 8 5.02 -2.13 -10.26
N LYS A 9 5.59 -1.47 -9.26
CA LYS A 9 6.46 -2.13 -8.28
C LYS A 9 6.03 -1.74 -6.87
N LEU A 10 6.24 -2.65 -5.92
CA LEU A 10 6.04 -2.41 -4.50
C LEU A 10 7.38 -2.57 -3.78
N TYR A 11 7.66 -1.62 -2.90
CA TYR A 11 8.87 -1.63 -2.07
C TYR A 11 8.50 -1.61 -0.60
N ILE A 12 9.30 -2.28 0.22
CA ILE A 12 9.23 -2.19 1.68
C ILE A 12 10.44 -1.42 2.19
N GLY A 13 10.21 -0.51 3.13
CA GLY A 13 11.26 0.24 3.82
C GLY A 13 11.53 -0.32 5.21
N GLY A 14 12.07 0.51 6.07
CA GLY A 14 12.34 0.17 7.46
C GLY A 14 11.17 0.46 8.38
N VAL A 15 11.37 0.20 9.67
CA VAL A 15 10.43 0.54 10.74
C VAL A 15 10.28 2.05 10.80
N LYS A 16 9.04 2.52 10.81
CA LYS A 16 8.74 3.94 10.91
C LYS A 16 7.57 4.17 11.84
N SER A 17 7.82 4.98 12.87
CA SER A 17 6.80 5.29 13.87
C SER A 17 5.72 6.22 13.32
N MET A 18 4.50 6.02 13.77
CA MET A 18 3.39 6.93 13.45
C MET A 18 3.61 8.29 14.11
N GLN A 19 3.08 9.34 13.49
CA GLN A 19 3.12 10.70 13.99
C GLN A 19 1.72 11.30 14.01
N SER A 20 1.52 12.37 14.75
CA SER A 20 0.21 13.03 14.91
C SER A 20 -0.23 13.80 13.67
N ALA A 21 0.72 14.30 12.89
CA ALA A 21 0.45 15.00 11.63
C ALA A 21 0.48 14.02 10.45
N ASP A 22 -0.12 14.41 9.34
CA ASP A 22 -0.03 13.64 8.10
C ASP A 22 1.42 13.56 7.62
N PHE A 23 1.76 12.43 7.02
CA PHE A 23 3.07 12.24 6.40
C PHE A 23 3.15 13.00 5.08
N ILE A 24 4.35 13.49 4.78
CA ILE A 24 4.69 14.16 3.52
C ILE A 24 5.83 13.42 2.84
N GLU A 25 6.12 13.73 1.59
CA GLU A 25 7.14 13.04 0.80
C GLU A 25 8.51 13.01 1.49
N SER A 26 8.92 14.13 2.10
CA SER A 26 10.22 14.23 2.76
C SER A 26 10.37 13.31 3.97
N ASP A 27 9.28 12.87 4.59
CA ASP A 27 9.33 11.91 5.70
C ASP A 27 9.86 10.54 5.29
N PHE A 28 9.86 10.25 3.99
CA PHE A 28 10.32 8.99 3.42
C PHE A 28 11.70 9.06 2.75
N ASP A 29 12.34 10.24 2.76
CA ASP A 29 13.63 10.45 2.04
C ASP A 29 14.77 9.60 2.60
N SER A 30 14.73 9.25 3.88
CA SER A 30 15.78 8.47 4.54
C SER A 30 15.58 6.96 4.46
N GLU A 31 14.49 6.50 3.83
CA GLU A 31 14.17 5.07 3.77
C GLU A 31 15.07 4.33 2.77
N SER A 32 15.50 3.13 3.17
CA SER A 32 16.14 2.18 2.28
C SER A 32 15.10 1.22 1.74
N TRP A 33 14.82 1.32 0.45
CA TRP A 33 13.76 0.58 -0.19
C TRP A 33 14.25 -0.77 -0.73
N GLU A 34 13.50 -1.82 -0.43
CA GLU A 34 13.71 -3.16 -0.93
C GLU A 34 12.54 -3.57 -1.81
N GLU A 35 12.79 -3.91 -3.06
CA GLU A 35 11.72 -4.29 -3.99
C GLU A 35 11.16 -5.67 -3.64
N ILE A 36 9.82 -5.75 -3.58
CA ILE A 36 9.12 -7.02 -3.43
C ILE A 36 8.81 -7.55 -4.83
N GLY A 37 9.52 -8.60 -5.24
CA GLY A 37 9.38 -9.19 -6.56
C GLY A 37 8.26 -10.20 -6.67
N GLY A 38 7.99 -10.65 -7.89
CA GLY A 38 7.03 -11.70 -8.18
C GLY A 38 5.56 -11.30 -8.02
N LEU A 39 5.25 -10.02 -7.98
CA LEU A 39 3.90 -9.52 -7.73
C LEU A 39 2.91 -9.92 -8.83
N GLU A 40 1.77 -10.45 -8.41
CA GLU A 40 0.62 -10.72 -9.29
C GLU A 40 -0.50 -9.71 -9.07
N SER A 41 -0.70 -9.24 -7.83
CA SER A 41 -1.75 -8.30 -7.47
C SER A 41 -1.27 -7.37 -6.36
N LEU A 42 -1.60 -6.09 -6.49
CA LEU A 42 -1.33 -5.07 -5.47
C LEU A 42 -2.57 -4.74 -4.65
N GLY A 43 -3.75 -5.21 -5.03
CA GLY A 43 -4.99 -4.92 -4.33
C GLY A 43 -5.44 -3.47 -4.48
N THR A 44 -5.98 -2.92 -3.42
CA THR A 44 -6.56 -1.58 -3.39
C THR A 44 -5.94 -0.76 -2.26
N LEU A 45 -5.60 0.49 -2.56
CA LEU A 45 -5.00 1.41 -1.61
C LEU A 45 -5.77 2.72 -1.60
N GLY A 46 -6.11 3.22 -0.42
CA GLY A 46 -6.75 4.51 -0.25
C GLY A 46 -7.69 4.55 0.94
N ASP A 47 -7.99 5.75 1.40
CA ASP A 47 -8.86 5.97 2.54
C ASP A 47 -10.34 6.04 2.14
N ALA A 48 -11.20 5.57 3.04
CA ALA A 48 -12.63 5.76 2.98
C ALA A 48 -13.10 6.40 4.29
N SER A 49 -14.10 7.26 4.20
CA SER A 49 -14.72 7.86 5.37
C SER A 49 -15.91 7.04 5.83
N GLU A 50 -16.07 6.88 7.14
CA GLU A 50 -17.29 6.30 7.67
C GLU A 50 -18.45 7.27 7.51
N GLU A 51 -19.64 6.71 7.34
CA GLU A 51 -20.86 7.49 7.19
C GLU A 51 -21.48 7.76 8.57
N ILE A 52 -21.79 9.03 8.83
CA ILE A 52 -22.61 9.45 9.97
C ILE A 52 -23.93 9.95 9.41
N THR A 53 -25.03 9.32 9.83
CA THR A 53 -26.37 9.71 9.38
C THR A 53 -27.14 10.39 10.49
N GLN A 54 -27.99 11.35 10.12
CA GLN A 54 -28.91 12.01 11.02
C GLN A 54 -30.25 12.24 10.33
N ASP A 55 -31.31 11.80 10.98
CA ASP A 55 -32.67 12.05 10.55
C ASP A 55 -33.32 13.09 11.48
N ILE A 56 -33.82 14.17 10.89
CA ILE A 56 -34.47 15.26 11.62
C ILE A 56 -35.96 15.21 11.30
N ILE A 57 -36.81 15.23 12.34
CA ILE A 57 -38.26 15.08 12.20
C ILE A 57 -38.86 16.14 11.28
N SER A 58 -38.39 17.36 11.35
CA SER A 58 -38.87 18.47 10.52
C SER A 58 -38.37 18.43 9.07
N GLU A 59 -37.46 17.52 8.75
CA GLU A 59 -36.91 17.35 7.41
C GLU A 59 -37.22 15.96 6.87
N ALA A 60 -37.70 15.87 5.64
CA ALA A 60 -38.06 14.61 5.02
C ALA A 60 -36.86 13.92 4.35
N ARG A 61 -35.65 14.31 4.72
CA ARG A 61 -34.42 13.80 4.10
C ARG A 61 -33.35 13.48 5.14
N THR A 62 -32.76 12.29 5.03
CA THR A 62 -31.59 11.88 5.82
C THR A 62 -30.37 12.70 5.43
N LYS A 63 -29.69 13.28 6.41
CA LYS A 63 -28.42 13.97 6.21
C LYS A 63 -27.25 13.03 6.50
N ARG A 64 -26.20 13.14 5.70
CA ARG A 64 -25.01 12.32 5.82
C ARG A 64 -23.79 13.21 6.04
N LEU A 65 -22.97 12.81 7.00
CA LEU A 65 -21.69 13.45 7.31
C LEU A 65 -20.57 12.43 7.18
N LYS A 66 -19.39 12.92 6.91
CA LYS A 66 -18.18 12.08 6.92
C LYS A 66 -17.69 11.91 8.35
N GLY A 67 -17.48 10.67 8.77
CA GLY A 67 -16.87 10.33 10.05
C GLY A 67 -15.38 10.12 9.96
N THR A 68 -14.87 9.16 10.73
CA THR A 68 -13.45 8.83 10.71
C THR A 68 -13.02 8.23 9.38
N ARG A 69 -11.77 8.45 9.03
CA ARG A 69 -11.16 7.88 7.81
C ARG A 69 -10.38 6.62 8.16
N SER A 70 -10.50 5.61 7.33
CA SER A 70 -9.71 4.39 7.44
C SER A 70 -9.43 3.84 6.04
N SER A 71 -8.37 3.08 5.92
CA SER A 71 -8.04 2.38 4.68
C SER A 71 -8.40 0.90 4.85
N PRO A 72 -9.10 0.30 3.88
CA PRO A 72 -9.29 -1.14 3.90
C PRO A 72 -7.94 -1.86 3.78
N PRO A 73 -7.83 -3.12 4.24
CA PRO A 73 -6.59 -3.88 4.08
C PRO A 73 -6.17 -3.95 2.62
N MET A 74 -4.89 -3.69 2.37
CA MET A 74 -4.30 -3.84 1.04
C MET A 74 -3.83 -5.28 0.87
N GLU A 75 -4.48 -6.03 -0.01
CA GLU A 75 -4.17 -7.43 -0.26
C GLU A 75 -3.14 -7.55 -1.38
N VAL A 76 -1.96 -8.04 -1.04
CA VAL A 76 -0.85 -8.19 -1.98
C VAL A 76 -0.62 -9.67 -2.23
N ILE A 77 -0.55 -10.07 -3.50
CA ILE A 77 -0.30 -11.44 -3.92
C ILE A 77 0.96 -11.48 -4.74
N ALA A 78 1.90 -12.35 -4.38
CA ALA A 78 3.14 -12.57 -5.09
C ALA A 78 3.38 -14.06 -5.31
N ALA A 79 4.03 -14.42 -6.41
CA ALA A 79 4.58 -15.77 -6.58
C ALA A 79 5.77 -15.94 -5.64
N ILE A 80 5.82 -17.05 -4.89
CA ILE A 80 6.86 -17.27 -3.89
C ILE A 80 8.23 -17.37 -4.54
N ASP A 81 9.17 -16.56 -4.06
CA ASP A 81 10.58 -16.59 -4.42
C ASP A 81 11.42 -16.32 -3.17
N TYR A 82 12.01 -17.35 -2.61
CA TYR A 82 12.82 -17.22 -1.39
C TYR A 82 14.18 -16.55 -1.63
N ASP A 83 14.57 -16.35 -2.87
CA ASP A 83 15.76 -15.59 -3.22
C ASP A 83 15.48 -14.07 -3.31
N ASP A 84 14.23 -13.68 -3.22
CA ASP A 84 13.82 -12.27 -3.25
C ASP A 84 13.86 -11.66 -1.85
N ASP A 85 14.79 -10.72 -1.63
CA ASP A 85 14.99 -10.06 -0.34
C ASP A 85 13.76 -9.28 0.13
N GLY A 86 13.00 -8.71 -0.80
CA GLY A 86 11.77 -7.98 -0.49
C GLY A 86 10.68 -8.88 0.09
N GLN A 87 10.50 -10.09 -0.45
CA GLN A 87 9.56 -11.06 0.10
C GLN A 87 9.99 -11.55 1.49
N LEU A 88 11.29 -11.78 1.68
CA LEU A 88 11.82 -12.16 2.99
C LEU A 88 11.63 -11.03 4.01
N ALA A 89 11.84 -9.78 3.61
CA ALA A 89 11.59 -8.62 4.46
C ALA A 89 10.11 -8.49 4.84
N LEU A 90 9.21 -8.77 3.92
CA LEU A 90 7.77 -8.76 4.16
C LEU A 90 7.35 -9.82 5.17
N ILE A 91 7.88 -11.04 5.06
CA ILE A 91 7.64 -12.14 6.00
C ILE A 91 8.19 -11.80 7.40
N ALA A 92 9.37 -11.20 7.46
CA ALA A 92 9.97 -10.76 8.72
C ALA A 92 9.15 -9.65 9.38
N ALA A 93 8.61 -8.73 8.58
CA ALA A 93 7.77 -7.64 9.06
C ALA A 93 6.44 -8.15 9.66
N GLU A 94 5.89 -9.23 9.13
CA GLU A 94 4.68 -9.85 9.70
C GLU A 94 4.91 -10.33 11.14
N LYS A 95 6.09 -10.85 11.44
CA LYS A 95 6.43 -11.34 12.78
C LYS A 95 6.69 -10.21 13.78
N ALA A 96 6.96 -9.00 13.31
CA ALA A 96 7.24 -7.84 14.14
C ALA A 96 5.95 -7.03 14.39
N PRO A 97 5.82 -6.41 15.58
CA PRO A 97 4.64 -5.57 15.89
C PRO A 97 4.75 -4.15 15.37
N HIS A 98 5.76 -3.86 14.55
CA HIS A 98 6.07 -2.50 14.11
C HIS A 98 5.34 -2.10 12.83
N ASP A 99 5.19 -0.79 12.64
CA ASP A 99 4.78 -0.22 11.36
C ASP A 99 6.00 -0.07 10.44
N TYR A 100 5.79 -0.35 9.16
CA TYR A 100 6.83 -0.25 8.13
C TYR A 100 6.40 0.71 7.03
N ALA A 101 7.38 1.39 6.45
CA ALA A 101 7.15 2.23 5.28
C ALA A 101 7.02 1.38 4.02
N PHE A 102 6.10 1.77 3.14
CA PHE A 102 5.88 1.11 1.86
C PHE A 102 5.82 2.14 0.74
N ARG A 103 6.24 1.73 -0.44
CA ARG A 103 6.20 2.56 -1.64
C ARG A 103 5.69 1.76 -2.82
N VAL A 104 4.68 2.29 -3.51
CA VAL A 104 4.20 1.78 -4.79
C VAL A 104 4.68 2.72 -5.88
N VAL A 105 5.34 2.18 -6.89
CA VAL A 105 5.85 2.95 -8.03
C VAL A 105 5.06 2.50 -9.27
N PHE A 106 4.47 3.46 -9.98
CA PHE A 106 3.71 3.20 -11.18
C PHE A 106 4.61 3.14 -12.41
N ASN A 107 4.14 2.51 -13.46
CA ASN A 107 4.87 2.46 -14.74
C ASN A 107 4.36 3.56 -15.69
N ASP A 108 4.51 4.80 -15.26
CA ASP A 108 4.00 5.98 -15.98
C ASP A 108 5.06 7.09 -16.14
N ALA A 109 6.33 6.77 -15.94
CA ALA A 109 7.40 7.76 -16.04
C ALA A 109 7.46 8.34 -17.47
N PRO A 110 7.52 9.67 -17.63
CA PRO A 110 7.82 10.26 -18.93
C PRO A 110 9.27 9.97 -19.33
N PRO A 111 9.64 10.14 -20.61
CA PRO A 111 11.01 9.92 -21.06
C PRO A 111 12.01 10.68 -20.19
N ASP A 112 13.01 9.97 -19.65
CA ASP A 112 14.04 10.49 -18.74
C ASP A 112 13.50 11.14 -17.44
N GLY A 113 12.21 11.00 -17.15
CA GLY A 113 11.58 11.54 -15.97
C GLY A 113 11.41 10.51 -14.84
N THR A 114 10.65 10.89 -13.83
CA THR A 114 10.34 10.05 -12.68
C THR A 114 8.89 9.57 -12.70
N PRO A 115 8.61 8.33 -12.24
CA PRO A 115 7.24 7.82 -12.19
C PRO A 115 6.44 8.39 -11.02
N SER A 116 5.13 8.21 -11.08
CA SER A 116 4.26 8.48 -9.94
C SER A 116 4.51 7.46 -8.83
N GLU A 117 4.42 7.93 -7.59
CA GLU A 117 4.63 7.10 -6.42
C GLU A 117 3.49 7.28 -5.40
N ARG A 118 3.30 6.25 -4.59
CA ARG A 118 2.42 6.29 -3.41
C ARG A 118 3.21 5.80 -2.22
N LEU A 119 3.26 6.62 -1.17
CA LEU A 119 4.02 6.35 0.05
C LEU A 119 3.04 6.25 1.22
N PHE A 120 3.20 5.22 2.02
CA PHE A 120 2.34 5.00 3.17
C PHE A 120 3.04 4.17 4.23
N ILE A 121 2.43 4.10 5.42
CA ILE A 121 2.92 3.29 6.53
C ILE A 121 1.84 2.26 6.88
N ALA A 122 2.25 1.03 7.01
CA ALA A 122 1.35 -0.08 7.29
C ALA A 122 1.99 -1.13 8.19
N LYS A 123 1.13 -1.89 8.89
CA LYS A 123 1.52 -3.14 9.54
C LYS A 123 1.26 -4.28 8.58
N VAL A 124 2.17 -5.24 8.57
CA VAL A 124 1.95 -6.50 7.86
C VAL A 124 1.14 -7.41 8.79
N ALA A 125 -0.16 -7.51 8.52
CA ALA A 125 -1.08 -8.25 9.36
C ALA A 125 -0.97 -9.75 9.16
N SER A 126 -0.71 -10.19 7.92
CA SER A 126 -0.56 -11.59 7.58
C SER A 126 0.38 -11.77 6.39
N ALA A 127 1.07 -12.89 6.35
CA ALA A 127 1.88 -13.34 5.23
C ALA A 127 1.70 -14.84 5.12
N THR A 128 0.65 -15.27 4.42
CA THR A 128 0.29 -16.67 4.29
C THR A 128 0.71 -17.22 2.94
N GLU A 129 0.98 -18.50 2.90
CA GLU A 129 1.40 -19.16 1.67
C GLU A 129 0.27 -20.06 1.16
N ALA A 130 -0.04 -19.96 -0.13
CA ALA A 130 -1.02 -20.79 -0.80
C ALA A 130 -0.31 -21.75 -1.74
N TYR A 131 -0.48 -23.04 -1.53
CA TYR A 131 0.20 -24.08 -2.31
C TYR A 131 -0.71 -24.69 -3.38
N ASP A 132 -1.99 -24.84 -3.05
CA ASP A 132 -3.04 -25.36 -3.93
C ASP A 132 -2.69 -26.76 -4.51
N THR A 133 -2.89 -26.95 -5.83
CA THR A 133 -2.73 -28.24 -6.49
C THR A 133 -1.37 -28.37 -7.17
N ALA A 134 -1.06 -29.57 -7.69
CA ALA A 134 0.22 -29.86 -8.34
C ALA A 134 0.55 -28.95 -9.53
N ASN A 135 -0.46 -28.44 -10.23
CA ASN A 135 -0.28 -27.57 -11.40
C ASN A 135 -0.45 -26.09 -11.08
N SER A 136 -0.45 -25.71 -9.79
CA SER A 136 -0.58 -24.32 -9.33
C SER A 136 0.78 -23.74 -8.98
N VAL A 137 0.91 -22.42 -9.14
CA VAL A 137 2.07 -21.68 -8.65
C VAL A 137 1.85 -21.38 -7.17
N MET A 138 2.86 -21.65 -6.34
CA MET A 138 2.80 -21.29 -4.93
C MET A 138 2.81 -19.77 -4.78
N LYS A 139 1.95 -19.26 -3.93
CA LYS A 139 1.75 -17.81 -3.75
C LYS A 139 1.94 -17.38 -2.32
N LEU A 140 2.47 -16.18 -2.15
CA LEU A 140 2.53 -15.47 -0.87
C LEU A 140 1.42 -14.43 -0.88
N ASN A 141 0.48 -14.57 0.06
CA ASN A 141 -0.62 -13.63 0.26
C ASN A 141 -0.33 -12.78 1.50
N ALA A 142 -0.16 -11.50 1.32
CA ALA A 142 0.08 -10.57 2.42
C ALA A 142 -1.07 -9.59 2.55
N SER A 143 -1.46 -9.30 3.78
CA SER A 143 -2.45 -8.28 4.09
C SER A 143 -1.76 -7.14 4.82
N LEU A 144 -1.85 -5.93 4.28
CA LEU A 144 -1.25 -4.73 4.85
C LEU A 144 -2.35 -3.86 5.46
N TRP A 145 -2.22 -3.57 6.75
CA TRP A 145 -3.12 -2.63 7.43
C TRP A 145 -2.52 -1.23 7.36
N VAL A 146 -3.02 -0.43 6.45
CA VAL A 146 -2.54 0.93 6.21
C VAL A 146 -3.01 1.84 7.34
N ASN A 147 -2.07 2.39 8.09
CA ASN A 147 -2.33 3.21 9.29
C ASN A 147 -2.05 4.70 9.08
N SER A 148 -1.45 5.08 7.97
CA SER A 148 -1.16 6.48 7.66
C SER A 148 -1.96 6.98 6.46
N ASN A 149 -1.94 8.29 6.25
CA ASN A 149 -2.37 8.86 4.99
C ASN A 149 -1.50 8.32 3.84
N VAL A 150 -2.05 8.31 2.63
CA VAL A 150 -1.30 7.94 1.42
C VAL A 150 -0.72 9.21 0.81
N VAL A 151 0.61 9.29 0.76
CA VAL A 151 1.33 10.40 0.13
C VAL A 151 1.39 10.14 -1.37
N ARG A 152 0.90 11.09 -2.15
CA ARG A 152 0.88 11.01 -3.61
C ARG A 152 1.98 11.87 -4.19
N VAL A 153 2.90 11.24 -4.91
CA VAL A 153 3.97 11.91 -5.65
C VAL A 153 3.66 11.79 -7.13
N ALA A 154 3.51 12.93 -7.80
CA ALA A 154 3.21 12.94 -9.22
C ALA A 154 4.44 12.60 -10.06
N ALA A 155 4.23 12.01 -11.24
CA ALA A 155 5.29 11.83 -12.22
C ALA A 155 5.84 13.20 -12.66
N ALA A 156 7.15 13.28 -12.82
CA ALA A 156 7.82 14.51 -13.22
C ALA A 156 8.68 14.28 -14.46
N GLU A 157 8.70 15.27 -15.34
CA GLU A 157 9.60 15.28 -16.49
C GLU A 157 11.04 15.56 -16.05
N ALA A 158 12.01 15.16 -16.89
CA ALA A 158 13.41 15.49 -16.66
C ALA A 158 13.64 17.01 -16.76
N GLU A 159 14.45 17.55 -15.88
CA GLU A 159 14.88 18.95 -15.91
C GLU A 159 15.98 19.18 -16.98
#